data_26ea0cfa009e0a49a5e2ba187d017e24
#
_entry.id   26ea0cfa009e0a49a5e2ba187d017e24
#
_cell.length_a   1.000
_cell.length_b   1.000
_cell.length_c   1.000
_cell.angle_alpha   90.00
_cell.angle_beta   90.00
_cell.angle_gamma   90.00
#
_symmetry.space_group_name_H-M   'P 1'
#
loop_
_entity.id
_entity.type
_entity.pdbx_description
1 polymer ?
#
loop_
_entity_poly.entity_id
_entity_poly.type
_entity_poly.pdbx_seq_one_letter_code
_entity_poly.pdbx_strand_id
1 'polypeptide(L)'
;MRGIGWMGLGLAAACGGAGGTASEAGSTGTSTAAATTMVTGGLDTSGAPPTTTSGDSQPSTTSPTSSTSDESGGDPTGAMTGASSSTGSSGATGSSGAVTASSGSSSGGCICAPGELLGCADVLTVEQCAVDCMSGEAKGCGPGEACLDGEGCVPTACVPGETLCADLESTKTCLLDGSAFAAPEACGATEGCDGGACVSLCALAEQSPRSQGCSFFARTMDNYYAVMADSVIVGNAHASKAATVQLYVHKNGAEQPVGAPIEVPAGGVHDFQLTEPEIDSASELRANGAYRVASDLPIVAYQHAPRGAQLTNDASMLLPESALAKNYVIASAREGTLHKNHRSYFVVIPTTDDTTVTWTPPVDTIAGTGVPAVKAGQQGQVKVDRLATLQVAAAYTVDLTGTYVSADKPIWVVGASACTSEPVGDHTCDHIEEQMLPIDFWGKTYVAAHAPKRGTEKYHWRVFGGEDGVKITTTPDQTGGPFTLMKGAFKVITTTEHFIMTGDGAFMPVQYLASQTAGAGTGDPSTVQMIPVEQFLTRYVFATGLGYTKNYVQIIRKAGGAEVTVDGAKVGGYVKIGAYELADWVIAEGGHVAESDQPFAIINVGYTNFTSYAYPGGMKLDVITPQ
;
A
#
# COMPACT_ATOMS: atom_id res chain seq x y z
N MET A 1 -17.41 39.96 -38.48
CA MET A 1 -17.21 40.13 -39.94
C MET A 1 -16.25 39.09 -40.44
N ARG A 2 -16.73 38.30 -41.43
CA ARG A 2 -16.02 37.32 -42.27
C ARG A 2 -15.35 36.18 -41.52
N GLY A 3 -15.66 34.92 -41.67
CA GLY A 3 -16.53 34.18 -42.63
C GLY A 3 -15.76 33.05 -43.28
N ILE A 4 -16.28 31.83 -43.07
CA ILE A 4 -16.37 30.72 -44.02
C ILE A 4 -15.12 29.89 -44.28
N GLY A 5 -15.29 28.56 -44.09
CA GLY A 5 -14.98 27.59 -45.09
C GLY A 5 -15.02 26.14 -44.59
N TRP A 6 -16.18 25.50 -44.65
CA TRP A 6 -16.35 24.05 -44.68
C TRP A 6 -15.99 23.51 -46.07
N MET A 7 -15.26 22.43 -46.17
CA MET A 7 -15.28 21.53 -47.33
C MET A 7 -15.24 20.07 -46.84
N GLY A 8 -16.39 19.41 -47.03
CA GLY A 8 -16.50 17.96 -46.97
C GLY A 8 -16.26 17.38 -48.37
N LEU A 9 -15.75 16.16 -48.38
CA LEU A 9 -15.80 15.21 -49.52
C LEU A 9 -15.92 13.84 -48.82
N GLY A 10 -16.88 13.01 -48.98
CA GLY A 10 -17.56 12.58 -50.21
C GLY A 10 -17.21 11.10 -50.37
N LEU A 11 -18.11 10.17 -49.83
CA LEU A 11 -18.09 8.73 -50.08
C LEU A 11 -18.24 8.45 -51.59
N ALA A 12 -17.52 7.42 -52.08
CA ALA A 12 -17.99 6.66 -53.23
C ALA A 12 -17.64 5.18 -53.05
N ALA A 13 -18.71 4.40 -52.89
CA ALA A 13 -18.71 2.95 -53.01
C ALA A 13 -18.85 2.58 -54.50
N ALA A 14 -18.16 1.53 -54.92
CA ALA A 14 -18.47 0.82 -56.17
C ALA A 14 -18.23 -0.67 -55.98
N CYS A 15 -19.34 -1.42 -56.13
CA CYS A 15 -19.44 -2.87 -56.27
C CYS A 15 -19.15 -3.32 -57.68
N GLY A 16 -18.76 -4.59 -57.83
CA GLY A 16 -18.81 -5.40 -59.04
C GLY A 16 -17.53 -6.18 -59.26
N GLY A 17 -17.45 -7.44 -59.39
CA GLY A 17 -18.35 -8.52 -59.67
C GLY A 17 -17.69 -9.56 -60.54
N ALA A 18 -17.73 -10.82 -60.06
CA ALA A 18 -17.77 -12.08 -60.79
C ALA A 18 -16.58 -12.59 -61.64
N GLY A 19 -16.10 -13.76 -61.25
CA GLY A 19 -16.28 -14.92 -62.16
C GLY A 19 -15.01 -15.59 -62.71
N GLY A 20 -14.82 -16.90 -62.46
CA GLY A 20 -14.27 -17.80 -63.45
C GLY A 20 -13.12 -18.72 -62.95
N THR A 21 -13.46 -19.87 -62.42
CA THR A 21 -13.16 -21.27 -62.85
C THR A 21 -11.72 -21.73 -63.08
N ALA A 22 -11.34 -22.66 -62.22
CA ALA A 22 -10.74 -24.00 -62.42
C ALA A 22 -9.57 -24.22 -63.42
N SER A 23 -8.53 -24.85 -62.95
CA SER A 23 -8.20 -26.23 -63.31
C SER A 23 -6.91 -26.72 -62.62
N GLU A 24 -6.93 -28.01 -62.36
CA GLU A 24 -5.91 -28.89 -61.81
C GLU A 24 -4.64 -28.95 -62.61
N ALA A 25 -3.55 -29.24 -61.93
CA ALA A 25 -2.63 -30.33 -62.28
C ALA A 25 -1.54 -30.48 -61.24
N GLY A 26 -1.46 -31.65 -60.70
CA GLY A 26 -0.53 -32.25 -59.82
C GLY A 26 0.83 -32.51 -60.43
N SER A 27 1.81 -32.61 -59.59
CA SER A 27 2.98 -33.45 -59.80
C SER A 27 3.65 -33.74 -58.46
N THR A 28 3.74 -35.03 -58.24
CA THR A 28 4.52 -35.78 -57.24
C THR A 28 6.02 -35.56 -57.42
N GLY A 29 6.75 -35.46 -56.31
CA GLY A 29 8.21 -35.49 -56.31
C GLY A 29 8.76 -35.84 -54.93
N THR A 30 9.12 -37.08 -54.80
CA THR A 30 9.71 -37.81 -53.67
C THR A 30 11.09 -37.30 -53.24
N SER A 31 11.27 -37.38 -51.90
CA SER A 31 12.44 -37.79 -51.11
C SER A 31 13.85 -37.31 -51.48
N THR A 32 14.58 -36.82 -50.46
CA THR A 32 15.78 -37.53 -49.96
C THR A 32 16.22 -36.93 -48.61
N ALA A 33 16.39 -37.82 -47.66
CA ALA A 33 17.07 -37.57 -46.38
C ALA A 33 18.59 -37.52 -46.63
N ALA A 34 19.27 -36.62 -45.91
CA ALA A 34 20.72 -36.73 -45.73
C ALA A 34 21.03 -36.47 -44.25
N ALA A 35 21.35 -37.57 -43.60
CA ALA A 35 22.03 -37.59 -42.31
C ALA A 35 23.53 -37.44 -42.55
N THR A 36 24.19 -36.62 -41.75
CA THR A 36 25.67 -36.69 -41.56
C THR A 36 25.98 -36.01 -40.23
N THR A 37 26.28 -36.78 -39.30
CA THR A 37 27.45 -37.30 -38.60
C THR A 37 27.98 -36.40 -37.50
N MET A 38 27.92 -36.99 -36.31
CA MET A 38 28.64 -36.61 -35.09
C MET A 38 30.15 -36.50 -35.34
N VAL A 39 30.77 -35.50 -34.68
CA VAL A 39 32.18 -35.61 -34.30
C VAL A 39 32.25 -35.41 -32.78
N THR A 40 32.53 -36.51 -32.11
CA THR A 40 33.01 -36.63 -30.75
C THR A 40 34.48 -36.23 -30.70
N GLY A 41 34.86 -35.38 -29.78
CA GLY A 41 36.23 -35.11 -29.42
C GLY A 41 36.31 -34.86 -27.93
N GLY A 42 36.49 -35.94 -27.19
CA GLY A 42 36.90 -35.88 -25.79
C GLY A 42 38.40 -35.82 -25.71
N LEU A 43 38.90 -35.19 -24.67
CA LEU A 43 40.15 -35.57 -24.02
C LEU A 43 40.22 -34.96 -22.61
N ASP A 44 40.31 -35.88 -21.66
CA ASP A 44 40.74 -35.80 -20.29
C ASP A 44 42.00 -34.93 -20.06
N THR A 45 42.08 -34.35 -18.87
CA THR A 45 43.06 -34.75 -17.84
C THR A 45 42.91 -33.80 -16.62
N SER A 46 42.45 -34.31 -15.53
CA SER A 46 43.08 -34.59 -14.22
C SER A 46 44.08 -33.58 -13.69
N GLY A 47 43.80 -33.10 -12.50
CA GLY A 47 44.73 -32.42 -11.63
C GLY A 47 44.05 -32.00 -10.33
N ALA A 48 43.99 -32.90 -9.35
CA ALA A 48 43.62 -32.62 -7.97
C ALA A 48 44.85 -32.19 -7.13
N PRO A 49 44.67 -31.79 -5.87
CA PRO A 49 45.37 -30.66 -5.21
C PRO A 49 46.60 -31.10 -4.38
N PRO A 50 47.30 -30.19 -3.73
CA PRO A 50 48.05 -30.58 -2.51
C PRO A 50 47.43 -30.00 -1.24
N THR A 51 47.15 -30.91 -0.35
CA THR A 51 47.03 -30.75 1.10
C THR A 51 48.36 -30.38 1.72
N THR A 52 48.35 -29.44 2.67
CA THR A 52 49.28 -29.43 3.83
C THR A 52 48.59 -28.82 5.03
N THR A 53 48.24 -29.58 5.91
CA THR A 53 48.44 -29.90 7.34
C THR A 53 48.91 -28.74 8.22
N SER A 54 48.09 -28.62 9.29
CA SER A 54 48.36 -28.51 10.74
C SER A 54 49.03 -27.27 11.33
N GLY A 55 48.37 -26.82 12.37
CA GLY A 55 48.90 -25.92 13.38
C GLY A 55 47.85 -25.54 14.41
N ASP A 56 47.65 -26.43 15.39
CA ASP A 56 46.97 -26.18 16.67
C ASP A 56 47.45 -24.94 17.38
N SER A 57 46.55 -24.21 18.03
CA SER A 57 46.69 -23.70 19.39
C SER A 57 45.45 -22.86 19.80
N GLN A 58 44.62 -23.45 20.61
CA GLN A 58 43.92 -22.74 21.70
C GLN A 58 44.84 -22.87 22.95
N PRO A 59 44.76 -21.94 23.94
CA PRO A 59 43.63 -21.83 24.81
C PRO A 59 43.38 -20.46 25.52
N SER A 60 42.23 -20.47 26.16
CA SER A 60 41.86 -19.94 27.49
C SER A 60 41.47 -18.47 27.67
N THR A 61 40.18 -18.33 27.98
CA THR A 61 39.54 -17.76 29.18
C THR A 61 40.17 -16.51 29.82
N THR A 62 39.36 -15.46 29.96
CA THR A 62 38.96 -14.90 31.26
C THR A 62 38.03 -13.72 31.09
N SER A 63 36.88 -13.81 31.71
CA SER A 63 36.14 -12.62 32.21
C SER A 63 36.79 -12.11 33.47
N PRO A 64 36.65 -10.83 33.79
CA PRO A 64 36.09 -10.57 35.10
C PRO A 64 35.01 -9.49 35.16
N THR A 65 34.17 -9.74 36.11
CA THR A 65 33.13 -8.99 36.79
C THR A 65 33.52 -7.58 37.29
N SER A 66 32.47 -6.70 37.26
CA SER A 66 32.06 -5.72 38.28
C SER A 66 33.05 -4.73 38.88
N SER A 67 32.65 -3.47 38.87
CA SER A 67 32.39 -2.72 40.11
C SER A 67 31.89 -1.30 39.84
N THR A 68 30.84 -0.97 40.59
CA THR A 68 30.26 0.29 41.03
C THR A 68 31.24 1.41 41.36
N SER A 69 30.84 2.66 41.12
CA SER A 69 30.77 3.79 42.07
C SER A 69 30.45 5.09 41.33
N ASP A 70 29.35 5.67 41.63
CA ASP A 70 28.98 6.90 42.36
C ASP A 70 29.79 8.18 42.10
N GLU A 71 28.95 9.18 42.00
CA GLU A 71 29.01 10.59 42.46
C GLU A 71 29.12 11.69 41.40
N SER A 72 28.04 12.42 41.36
CA SER A 72 27.75 13.83 41.72
C SER A 72 28.10 14.91 40.71
N GLY A 73 27.08 15.71 40.49
CA GLY A 73 27.18 17.16 40.58
C GLY A 73 27.03 17.97 39.31
N GLY A 74 26.02 18.79 39.29
CA GLY A 74 26.12 20.06 38.59
C GLY A 74 24.95 20.45 37.70
N ASP A 75 23.91 20.98 38.29
CA ASP A 75 22.99 21.94 37.66
C ASP A 75 23.72 23.30 37.44
N PRO A 76 23.46 24.05 36.39
CA PRO A 76 22.70 25.26 36.62
C PRO A 76 21.72 25.69 35.54
N THR A 77 20.52 26.00 35.99
CA THR A 77 19.66 27.15 35.67
C THR A 77 19.85 27.89 34.33
N GLY A 78 18.79 27.97 33.60
CA GLY A 78 18.57 28.92 32.52
C GLY A 78 17.12 29.14 32.21
N ALA A 79 16.49 30.03 32.95
CA ALA A 79 15.14 30.53 32.67
C ALA A 79 15.15 31.41 31.42
N MET A 80 14.18 31.26 30.52
CA MET A 80 13.69 32.35 29.70
C MET A 80 12.19 32.22 29.43
N THR A 81 11.52 33.22 29.90
CA THR A 81 10.19 33.72 29.77
C THR A 81 9.70 33.82 28.32
N GLY A 82 8.43 33.50 28.12
CA GLY A 82 7.69 33.82 26.90
C GLY A 82 6.20 33.70 27.13
N ALA A 83 5.60 34.79 27.60
CA ALA A 83 4.15 34.96 27.75
C ALA A 83 3.49 35.19 26.41
N SER A 84 2.34 34.60 26.19
CA SER A 84 1.32 35.19 25.32
C SER A 84 -0.07 34.80 25.81
N SER A 85 -0.78 35.81 26.16
CA SER A 85 -2.17 35.91 26.56
C SER A 85 -3.14 35.61 25.43
N SER A 86 -4.23 34.92 25.69
CA SER A 86 -5.51 35.25 25.08
C SER A 86 -6.65 34.97 26.05
N THR A 87 -7.33 36.03 26.31
CA THR A 87 -8.55 36.22 27.07
C THR A 87 -9.75 35.53 26.43
N GLY A 88 -10.57 34.89 27.26
CA GLY A 88 -11.91 34.43 26.91
C GLY A 88 -12.72 34.26 28.17
N SER A 89 -13.36 35.35 28.58
CA SER A 89 -14.28 35.42 29.70
C SER A 89 -15.66 34.90 29.31
N SER A 90 -16.24 34.01 30.09
CA SER A 90 -17.67 34.01 30.31
C SER A 90 -17.95 33.41 31.67
N GLY A 91 -18.55 34.24 32.52
CA GLY A 91 -18.81 33.94 33.89
C GLY A 91 -20.00 33.02 34.09
N ALA A 92 -19.86 32.16 35.05
CA ALA A 92 -20.99 31.54 35.73
C ALA A 92 -20.93 31.98 37.19
N THR A 93 -21.94 32.68 37.60
CA THR A 93 -22.18 33.14 38.97
C THR A 93 -22.47 31.95 39.86
N GLY A 94 -21.47 31.53 40.63
CA GLY A 94 -21.67 30.61 41.73
C GLY A 94 -22.21 31.39 42.93
N SER A 95 -23.40 31.04 43.36
CA SER A 95 -24.03 31.50 44.58
C SER A 95 -23.27 30.92 45.79
N SER A 96 -22.52 31.78 46.48
CA SER A 96 -21.97 31.45 47.79
C SER A 96 -23.08 31.39 48.83
N GLY A 97 -23.50 30.17 49.17
CA GLY A 97 -24.31 29.94 50.35
C GLY A 97 -23.42 30.12 51.60
N ALA A 98 -23.62 31.21 52.31
CA ALA A 98 -23.00 31.43 53.60
C ALA A 98 -23.55 30.42 54.60
N VAL A 99 -22.70 29.51 55.05
CA VAL A 99 -22.98 28.63 56.18
C VAL A 99 -22.80 29.48 57.43
N THR A 100 -23.93 29.77 58.12
CA THR A 100 -23.94 30.39 59.40
C THR A 100 -23.32 29.48 60.44
N ALA A 101 -22.13 29.85 60.90
CA ALA A 101 -21.50 29.21 62.07
C ALA A 101 -22.33 29.41 63.30
N SER A 102 -22.84 28.35 63.84
CA SER A 102 -23.42 28.29 65.20
C SER A 102 -22.26 28.25 66.20
N SER A 103 -22.06 29.33 66.94
CA SER A 103 -21.06 29.47 67.96
C SER A 103 -21.37 28.55 69.17
N GLY A 104 -20.68 27.42 69.23
CA GLY A 104 -20.58 26.60 70.45
C GLY A 104 -19.14 26.67 70.95
N SER A 105 -18.93 27.35 72.05
CA SER A 105 -17.65 27.51 72.73
C SER A 105 -17.16 26.19 73.29
N SER A 106 -16.07 25.61 72.81
CA SER A 106 -15.22 24.70 73.56
C SER A 106 -13.79 24.72 72.99
N SER A 107 -12.89 24.89 73.94
CA SER A 107 -11.45 25.04 73.83
C SER A 107 -10.75 23.81 73.17
N GLY A 108 -10.31 23.99 71.93
CA GLY A 108 -9.51 23.05 71.21
C GLY A 108 -9.82 23.21 69.71
N GLY A 109 -9.02 24.01 69.01
CA GLY A 109 -9.31 24.61 67.72
C GLY A 109 -9.46 23.66 66.54
N CYS A 110 -10.39 22.70 66.58
CA CYS A 110 -10.78 21.92 65.39
C CYS A 110 -11.61 22.76 64.43
N ILE A 111 -11.32 22.74 63.16
CA ILE A 111 -12.08 23.41 62.09
C ILE A 111 -13.11 22.51 61.44
N CYS A 112 -13.01 21.17 61.63
CA CYS A 112 -13.99 20.17 61.20
C CYS A 112 -13.93 18.94 62.10
N ALA A 113 -14.94 18.06 62.07
CA ALA A 113 -14.91 16.80 62.82
C ALA A 113 -14.11 15.72 62.05
N PRO A 114 -13.22 14.95 62.73
CA PRO A 114 -12.47 13.88 62.05
C PRO A 114 -13.38 12.96 61.25
N GLY A 115 -13.12 12.81 59.95
CA GLY A 115 -13.94 12.02 59.01
C GLY A 115 -15.16 12.73 58.45
N GLU A 116 -15.42 14.00 58.87
CA GLU A 116 -16.48 14.83 58.29
C GLU A 116 -16.18 15.09 56.80
N LEU A 117 -17.19 14.89 55.93
CA LEU A 117 -17.12 15.16 54.51
C LEU A 117 -17.00 16.67 54.29
N LEU A 118 -15.90 17.09 53.64
CA LEU A 118 -15.64 18.49 53.30
C LEU A 118 -16.07 18.85 51.89
N GLY A 119 -16.22 17.84 51.01
CA GLY A 119 -16.61 18.00 49.63
C GLY A 119 -15.87 17.05 48.70
N CYS A 120 -15.95 17.30 47.41
CA CYS A 120 -15.17 16.60 46.40
C CYS A 120 -13.94 17.42 46.01
N ALA A 121 -12.74 16.82 46.09
CA ALA A 121 -11.53 17.42 45.53
C ALA A 121 -11.50 17.30 43.98
N ASP A 122 -12.04 16.19 43.51
CA ASP A 122 -12.31 15.91 42.08
C ASP A 122 -13.37 14.78 41.97
N VAL A 123 -13.72 14.36 40.74
CA VAL A 123 -14.78 13.35 40.51
C VAL A 123 -14.48 11.95 41.07
N LEU A 124 -13.23 11.68 41.44
CA LEU A 124 -12.79 10.39 42.00
C LEU A 124 -12.23 10.51 43.42
N THR A 125 -12.22 11.71 43.98
CA THR A 125 -11.55 11.98 45.26
C THR A 125 -12.44 12.80 46.18
N VAL A 126 -12.83 12.21 47.32
CA VAL A 126 -13.52 12.91 48.39
C VAL A 126 -12.52 13.58 49.31
N GLU A 127 -12.80 14.78 49.77
CA GLU A 127 -12.07 15.47 50.81
C GLU A 127 -12.79 15.29 52.16
N GLN A 128 -12.10 14.66 53.11
CA GLN A 128 -12.61 14.41 54.46
C GLN A 128 -11.73 15.12 55.49
N CYS A 129 -12.31 15.50 56.60
CA CYS A 129 -11.56 16.07 57.70
C CYS A 129 -10.55 15.06 58.26
N ALA A 130 -9.27 15.45 58.32
CA ALA A 130 -8.21 14.62 58.85
C ALA A 130 -8.36 14.36 60.37
N VAL A 131 -7.64 13.37 60.86
CA VAL A 131 -7.70 12.97 62.30
C VAL A 131 -7.22 14.09 63.23
N ASP A 132 -6.43 15.03 62.69
CA ASP A 132 -5.95 16.21 63.43
C ASP A 132 -7.02 17.30 63.60
N CYS A 133 -8.15 17.15 62.94
CA CYS A 133 -9.30 18.07 62.90
C CYS A 133 -8.95 19.51 62.42
N MET A 134 -7.77 19.69 61.82
CA MET A 134 -7.25 20.99 61.41
C MET A 134 -7.00 21.09 59.89
N SER A 135 -7.11 19.97 59.14
CA SER A 135 -6.84 19.89 57.70
C SER A 135 -7.83 18.95 57.02
N GLY A 136 -7.99 19.09 55.69
CA GLY A 136 -8.64 18.11 54.82
C GLY A 136 -7.64 17.03 54.37
N GLU A 137 -8.09 15.80 54.26
CA GLU A 137 -7.38 14.67 53.71
C GLU A 137 -8.14 14.15 52.48
N ALA A 138 -7.44 14.07 51.33
CA ALA A 138 -8.00 13.55 50.09
C ALA A 138 -8.00 12.01 50.12
N LYS A 139 -9.18 11.40 49.84
CA LYS A 139 -9.35 9.95 49.79
C LYS A 139 -10.00 9.55 48.47
N GLY A 140 -9.37 8.65 47.72
CA GLY A 140 -9.94 8.11 46.47
C GLY A 140 -11.20 7.30 46.72
N CYS A 141 -12.22 7.47 45.88
CA CYS A 141 -13.41 6.64 45.83
C CYS A 141 -13.06 5.22 45.33
N GLY A 142 -13.90 4.26 45.68
CA GLY A 142 -13.75 2.87 45.25
C GLY A 142 -14.05 2.68 43.76
N PRO A 143 -13.70 1.50 43.19
CA PRO A 143 -14.07 1.17 41.82
C PRO A 143 -15.60 1.20 41.63
N GLY A 144 -16.07 1.95 40.62
CA GLY A 144 -17.51 2.12 40.37
C GLY A 144 -18.20 3.14 41.29
N GLU A 145 -17.41 3.99 41.97
CA GLU A 145 -17.91 5.12 42.78
C GLU A 145 -17.35 6.43 42.23
N ALA A 146 -18.11 7.49 42.35
CA ALA A 146 -17.65 8.85 42.11
C ALA A 146 -18.02 9.75 43.30
N CYS A 147 -17.24 10.81 43.45
CA CYS A 147 -17.54 11.80 44.49
C CYS A 147 -18.60 12.76 43.96
N LEU A 148 -19.73 12.85 44.72
CA LEU A 148 -20.77 13.87 44.54
C LEU A 148 -20.76 14.80 45.74
N ASP A 149 -20.78 16.12 45.46
CA ASP A 149 -20.75 17.14 46.47
C ASP A 149 -21.91 16.99 47.46
N GLY A 150 -21.58 16.90 48.75
CA GLY A 150 -22.53 16.70 49.83
C GLY A 150 -22.90 15.24 50.11
N GLU A 151 -22.61 14.29 49.26
CA GLU A 151 -22.92 12.87 49.42
C GLU A 151 -21.67 11.99 49.60
N GLY A 152 -20.51 12.45 49.19
CA GLY A 152 -19.24 11.69 49.22
C GLY A 152 -19.12 10.69 48.09
N CYS A 153 -18.42 9.56 48.32
CA CYS A 153 -18.27 8.49 47.31
C CYS A 153 -19.58 7.69 47.22
N VAL A 154 -20.26 7.76 46.09
CA VAL A 154 -21.51 7.06 45.81
C VAL A 154 -21.35 6.13 44.59
N PRO A 155 -22.03 4.97 44.59
CA PRO A 155 -22.05 4.11 43.41
C PRO A 155 -22.69 4.82 42.21
N THR A 156 -22.02 4.79 41.08
CA THR A 156 -22.50 5.43 39.85
C THR A 156 -22.55 4.43 38.70
N ALA A 157 -23.39 4.69 37.70
CA ALA A 157 -23.47 3.90 36.47
C ALA A 157 -22.27 4.20 35.52
N CYS A 158 -21.68 5.38 35.70
CA CYS A 158 -20.50 5.85 34.95
C CYS A 158 -19.78 6.95 35.74
N VAL A 159 -18.56 7.27 35.38
CA VAL A 159 -17.79 8.37 36.00
C VAL A 159 -18.36 9.72 35.54
N PRO A 160 -18.82 10.61 36.44
CA PRO A 160 -19.38 11.91 36.07
C PRO A 160 -18.45 12.69 35.11
N GLY A 161 -18.99 13.12 33.98
CA GLY A 161 -18.25 13.87 32.95
C GLY A 161 -17.31 13.04 32.05
N GLU A 162 -17.18 11.73 32.30
CA GLU A 162 -16.44 10.84 31.39
C GLU A 162 -17.12 10.76 30.01
N THR A 163 -16.36 10.89 28.96
CA THR A 163 -16.86 10.76 27.59
C THR A 163 -16.29 9.48 26.96
N LEU A 164 -17.16 8.65 26.40
CA LEU A 164 -16.83 7.39 25.70
C LEU A 164 -17.44 7.39 24.30
N CYS A 165 -16.94 6.52 23.43
CA CYS A 165 -17.59 6.25 22.16
C CYS A 165 -18.91 5.47 22.41
N ALA A 166 -20.01 5.97 21.86
CA ALA A 166 -21.27 5.24 21.82
C ALA A 166 -21.24 4.21 20.67
N ASP A 167 -20.65 4.61 19.56
CA ASP A 167 -20.32 3.82 18.37
C ASP A 167 -19.11 4.46 17.64
N LEU A 168 -18.83 4.04 16.40
CA LEU A 168 -17.70 4.56 15.62
C LEU A 168 -17.88 6.02 15.14
N GLU A 169 -19.08 6.57 15.23
CA GLU A 169 -19.44 7.90 14.69
C GLU A 169 -20.07 8.82 15.72
N SER A 170 -20.16 8.40 17.00
CA SER A 170 -20.76 9.20 18.06
C SER A 170 -20.09 9.02 19.41
N THR A 171 -20.13 10.09 20.21
CA THR A 171 -19.70 10.09 21.61
C THR A 171 -20.90 10.06 22.54
N LYS A 172 -20.70 9.66 23.79
CA LYS A 172 -21.68 9.80 24.90
C LYS A 172 -20.95 10.24 26.16
N THR A 173 -21.52 11.21 26.86
CA THR A 173 -20.93 11.76 28.07
C THR A 173 -21.75 11.32 29.29
N CYS A 174 -21.09 10.89 30.35
CA CYS A 174 -21.73 10.57 31.63
C CYS A 174 -22.30 11.85 32.25
N LEU A 175 -23.55 11.80 32.72
CA LEU A 175 -24.19 12.90 33.43
C LEU A 175 -23.37 13.25 34.68
N LEU A 176 -23.45 14.51 35.11
CA LEU A 176 -22.69 14.99 36.27
C LEU A 176 -23.05 14.34 37.59
N ASP A 177 -24.22 13.73 37.67
CA ASP A 177 -24.68 12.94 38.83
C ASP A 177 -24.28 11.45 38.75
N GLY A 178 -23.59 11.04 37.68
CA GLY A 178 -23.16 9.66 37.46
C GLY A 178 -24.29 8.66 37.25
N SER A 179 -25.52 9.10 37.09
CA SER A 179 -26.70 8.23 37.02
C SER A 179 -26.83 7.47 35.68
N ALA A 180 -26.38 8.07 34.58
CA ALA A 180 -26.46 7.51 33.24
C ALA A 180 -25.55 8.27 32.24
N PHE A 181 -25.34 7.69 31.06
CA PHE A 181 -24.82 8.44 29.92
C PHE A 181 -25.93 9.30 29.30
N ALA A 182 -25.59 10.51 28.89
CA ALA A 182 -26.43 11.35 28.03
C ALA A 182 -26.69 10.67 26.67
N ALA A 183 -27.66 11.19 25.93
CA ALA A 183 -27.90 10.74 24.55
C ALA A 183 -26.62 10.90 23.71
N PRO A 184 -26.32 9.94 22.79
CA PRO A 184 -25.16 10.06 21.92
C PRO A 184 -25.16 11.34 21.08
N GLU A 185 -24.00 11.97 20.95
CA GLU A 185 -23.76 13.12 20.09
C GLU A 185 -22.95 12.65 18.88
N ALA A 186 -23.46 12.92 17.67
CA ALA A 186 -22.79 12.55 16.43
C ALA A 186 -21.50 13.39 16.23
N CYS A 187 -20.43 12.76 15.84
CA CYS A 187 -19.21 13.42 15.37
C CYS A 187 -19.46 14.15 14.03
N GLY A 188 -18.57 15.04 13.65
CA GLY A 188 -18.62 15.74 12.39
C GLY A 188 -18.61 14.83 11.17
N ALA A 189 -18.94 15.36 10.00
CA ALA A 189 -19.06 14.59 8.76
C ALA A 189 -17.77 13.83 8.39
N THR A 190 -16.60 14.39 8.73
CA THR A 190 -15.26 13.82 8.45
C THR A 190 -14.58 13.23 9.68
N GLU A 191 -15.35 13.02 10.77
CA GLU A 191 -14.85 12.55 12.04
C GLU A 191 -15.45 11.20 12.43
N GLY A 192 -14.73 10.47 13.27
CA GLY A 192 -15.16 9.27 13.96
C GLY A 192 -14.81 9.36 15.44
N CYS A 193 -15.39 8.49 16.26
CA CYS A 193 -15.08 8.45 17.68
C CYS A 193 -13.89 7.54 17.95
N ASP A 194 -12.90 8.08 18.67
CA ASP A 194 -11.77 7.33 19.24
C ASP A 194 -11.47 7.83 20.65
N GLY A 195 -11.33 6.89 21.61
CA GLY A 195 -11.04 7.20 23.02
C GLY A 195 -12.02 8.17 23.67
N GLY A 196 -13.28 8.26 23.18
CA GLY A 196 -14.30 9.17 23.70
C GLY A 196 -14.24 10.59 23.10
N ALA A 197 -13.44 10.82 22.08
CA ALA A 197 -13.34 12.09 21.36
C ALA A 197 -13.69 11.92 19.87
N CYS A 198 -14.27 12.96 19.26
CA CYS A 198 -14.40 13.02 17.82
C CYS A 198 -13.05 13.40 17.20
N VAL A 199 -12.51 12.54 16.33
CA VAL A 199 -11.20 12.65 15.70
C VAL A 199 -11.37 12.52 14.20
N SER A 200 -10.59 13.27 13.41
CA SER A 200 -10.59 13.15 11.96
C SER A 200 -10.38 11.70 11.52
N LEU A 201 -11.23 11.20 10.63
CA LEU A 201 -11.08 9.86 10.04
C LEU A 201 -9.76 9.70 9.28
N CYS A 202 -9.24 10.78 8.69
CA CYS A 202 -7.91 10.78 8.08
C CYS A 202 -6.81 10.59 9.11
N ALA A 203 -6.89 11.27 10.27
CA ALA A 203 -5.91 11.09 11.36
C ALA A 203 -5.96 9.67 11.93
N LEU A 204 -7.16 9.06 12.04
CA LEU A 204 -7.30 7.66 12.45
C LEU A 204 -6.68 6.69 11.43
N ALA A 205 -6.87 6.95 10.13
CA ALA A 205 -6.26 6.16 9.07
C ALA A 205 -4.72 6.26 9.07
N GLU A 206 -4.15 7.42 9.43
CA GLU A 206 -2.70 7.59 9.58
C GLU A 206 -2.12 6.82 10.78
N GLN A 207 -2.88 6.70 11.88
CA GLN A 207 -2.46 5.93 13.07
C GLN A 207 -2.51 4.42 12.85
N SER A 208 -3.36 3.94 11.94
CA SER A 208 -3.51 2.52 11.59
C SER A 208 -3.50 2.36 10.08
N PRO A 209 -2.32 2.45 9.44
CA PRO A 209 -2.21 2.47 7.98
C PRO A 209 -2.85 1.24 7.34
N ARG A 210 -3.61 1.51 6.28
CA ARG A 210 -4.19 0.51 5.38
C ARG A 210 -4.01 1.03 3.96
N SER A 211 -4.41 0.27 2.96
CA SER A 211 -4.50 0.77 1.59
C SER A 211 -5.53 1.91 1.41
N GLN A 212 -6.27 2.24 2.47
CA GLN A 212 -7.14 3.41 2.56
C GLN A 212 -6.42 4.55 3.29
N GLY A 213 -6.51 5.75 2.76
CA GLY A 213 -5.92 6.94 3.36
C GLY A 213 -6.41 8.21 2.68
N CYS A 214 -5.85 9.36 3.06
CA CYS A 214 -6.33 10.67 2.60
C CYS A 214 -5.34 11.42 1.69
N SER A 215 -4.15 10.84 1.42
CA SER A 215 -3.14 11.42 0.55
C SER A 215 -2.40 10.33 -0.21
N PHE A 216 -2.30 10.47 -1.55
CA PHE A 216 -1.64 9.50 -2.43
C PHE A 216 -0.81 10.24 -3.47
N PHE A 217 0.34 9.67 -3.85
CA PHE A 217 1.16 10.16 -4.94
C PHE A 217 0.91 9.38 -6.22
N ALA A 218 1.08 10.07 -7.36
CA ALA A 218 1.00 9.49 -8.68
C ALA A 218 1.91 10.25 -9.67
N ARG A 219 2.19 9.61 -10.80
CA ARG A 219 3.02 10.19 -11.87
C ARG A 219 2.63 9.56 -13.21
N THR A 220 2.64 10.37 -14.29
CA THR A 220 2.55 9.85 -15.67
C THR A 220 3.76 8.97 -15.97
N MET A 221 3.53 7.73 -16.40
CA MET A 221 4.56 6.71 -16.57
C MET A 221 5.08 6.68 -18.01
N ASP A 222 6.36 6.30 -18.19
CA ASP A 222 6.95 6.06 -19.49
C ASP A 222 6.34 4.80 -20.12
N ASN A 223 5.61 4.99 -21.23
CA ASN A 223 4.87 3.95 -21.91
C ASN A 223 5.16 3.99 -23.42
N TYR A 224 5.33 2.81 -24.02
CA TYR A 224 5.62 2.64 -25.45
C TYR A 224 4.63 3.34 -26.38
N TYR A 225 3.34 3.34 -26.05
CA TYR A 225 2.29 3.85 -26.90
C TYR A 225 1.15 4.44 -26.07
N ALA A 226 1.35 5.64 -25.58
CA ALA A 226 0.33 6.36 -24.82
C ALA A 226 -0.46 7.32 -25.72
N VAL A 227 -1.65 6.93 -26.18
CA VAL A 227 -2.58 7.82 -26.91
C VAL A 227 -3.67 8.37 -26.00
N MET A 228 -3.81 7.83 -24.81
CA MET A 228 -4.70 8.32 -23.73
C MET A 228 -3.84 8.70 -22.52
N ALA A 229 -4.35 9.62 -21.72
CA ALA A 229 -3.71 10.02 -20.48
C ALA A 229 -3.76 8.88 -19.46
N ASP A 230 -2.71 8.77 -18.64
CA ASP A 230 -2.75 8.00 -17.41
C ASP A 230 -3.81 8.57 -16.46
N SER A 231 -4.26 7.77 -15.53
CA SER A 231 -5.33 8.14 -14.60
C SER A 231 -5.04 7.68 -13.19
N VAL A 232 -5.54 8.43 -12.21
CA VAL A 232 -5.75 7.94 -10.84
C VAL A 232 -7.24 7.77 -10.61
N ILE A 233 -7.66 6.53 -10.37
CA ILE A 233 -9.03 6.21 -9.97
C ILE A 233 -9.07 6.19 -8.45
N VAL A 234 -9.98 6.97 -7.87
CA VAL A 234 -10.23 6.97 -6.44
C VAL A 234 -11.55 6.28 -6.13
N GLY A 235 -11.59 5.54 -5.02
CA GLY A 235 -12.80 4.88 -4.54
C GLY A 235 -13.10 5.26 -3.10
N ASN A 236 -14.33 5.69 -2.82
CA ASN A 236 -14.75 6.00 -1.46
C ASN A 236 -15.23 4.72 -0.75
N ALA A 237 -14.41 4.21 0.16
CA ALA A 237 -14.71 2.99 0.92
C ALA A 237 -15.64 3.23 2.13
N HIS A 238 -16.03 4.47 2.45
CA HIS A 238 -16.95 4.75 3.55
C HIS A 238 -18.34 4.19 3.25
N ALA A 239 -19.04 3.72 4.29
CA ALA A 239 -20.33 3.05 4.11
C ALA A 239 -21.47 4.00 3.75
N SER A 240 -21.42 5.26 4.19
CA SER A 240 -22.56 6.20 4.15
C SER A 240 -22.21 7.65 3.79
N LYS A 241 -20.93 8.07 3.98
CA LYS A 241 -20.52 9.48 3.79
C LYS A 241 -19.87 9.67 2.42
N ALA A 242 -20.13 10.80 1.76
CA ALA A 242 -19.42 11.23 0.56
C ALA A 242 -18.04 11.80 0.94
N ALA A 243 -17.03 11.55 0.12
CA ALA A 243 -15.67 12.09 0.28
C ALA A 243 -15.46 13.25 -0.69
N THR A 244 -14.87 14.34 -0.22
CA THR A 244 -14.41 15.45 -1.08
C THR A 244 -12.96 15.20 -1.48
N VAL A 245 -12.71 15.02 -2.77
CA VAL A 245 -11.39 14.66 -3.30
C VAL A 245 -10.87 15.74 -4.24
N GLN A 246 -9.60 16.11 -4.09
CA GLN A 246 -8.90 17.09 -4.92
C GLN A 246 -7.60 16.49 -5.47
N LEU A 247 -7.42 16.60 -6.80
CA LEU A 247 -6.13 16.34 -7.43
C LEU A 247 -5.28 17.61 -7.41
N TYR A 248 -4.00 17.47 -7.07
CA TYR A 248 -2.97 18.50 -7.17
C TYR A 248 -1.85 18.05 -8.09
N VAL A 249 -1.21 18.99 -8.78
CA VAL A 249 0.01 18.79 -9.53
C VAL A 249 1.12 19.68 -8.97
N HIS A 250 2.32 19.14 -8.82
CA HIS A 250 3.48 19.93 -8.40
C HIS A 250 4.10 20.66 -9.59
N LYS A 251 4.02 22.00 -9.59
CA LYS A 251 4.57 22.90 -10.61
C LYS A 251 5.16 24.15 -9.99
N ASN A 252 6.32 24.59 -10.49
CA ASN A 252 6.99 25.81 -10.05
C ASN A 252 7.23 25.86 -8.54
N GLY A 253 7.57 24.71 -7.94
CA GLY A 253 7.87 24.60 -6.52
C GLY A 253 6.65 24.64 -5.59
N ALA A 254 5.43 24.43 -6.10
CA ALA A 254 4.20 24.41 -5.32
C ALA A 254 3.19 23.41 -5.87
N GLU A 255 2.33 22.89 -4.98
CA GLU A 255 1.15 22.13 -5.37
C GLU A 255 0.06 23.06 -5.91
N GLN A 256 -0.46 22.77 -7.08
CA GLN A 256 -1.52 23.52 -7.74
C GLN A 256 -2.73 22.60 -7.94
N PRO A 257 -3.96 23.04 -7.60
CA PRO A 257 -5.15 22.21 -7.80
C PRO A 257 -5.41 22.01 -9.29
N VAL A 258 -5.79 20.79 -9.66
CA VAL A 258 -6.24 20.42 -11.01
C VAL A 258 -7.76 20.33 -11.00
N GLY A 259 -8.43 21.32 -11.60
CA GLY A 259 -9.89 21.40 -11.56
C GLY A 259 -10.44 21.79 -10.17
N ALA A 260 -11.75 21.63 -10.00
CA ALA A 260 -12.43 21.80 -8.72
C ALA A 260 -12.42 20.49 -7.92
N PRO A 261 -12.58 20.56 -6.58
CA PRO A 261 -12.81 19.36 -5.77
C PRO A 261 -14.05 18.58 -6.26
N ILE A 262 -14.00 17.28 -6.15
CA ILE A 262 -15.08 16.37 -6.58
C ILE A 262 -15.63 15.64 -5.36
N GLU A 263 -16.96 15.55 -5.26
CA GLU A 263 -17.63 14.69 -4.30
C GLU A 263 -17.74 13.27 -4.85
N VAL A 264 -17.19 12.30 -4.13
CA VAL A 264 -17.27 10.86 -4.44
C VAL A 264 -18.23 10.23 -3.44
N PRO A 265 -19.42 9.76 -3.86
CA PRO A 265 -20.40 9.16 -2.95
C PRO A 265 -19.86 7.88 -2.31
N ALA A 266 -20.47 7.45 -1.21
CA ALA A 266 -20.17 6.19 -0.53
C ALA A 266 -20.22 5.02 -1.52
N GLY A 267 -19.16 4.18 -1.57
CA GLY A 267 -19.00 3.08 -2.53
C GLY A 267 -18.79 3.53 -3.98
N GLY A 268 -18.77 4.83 -4.26
CA GLY A 268 -18.55 5.38 -5.61
C GLY A 268 -17.07 5.49 -5.96
N VAL A 269 -16.81 5.72 -7.25
CA VAL A 269 -15.46 5.93 -7.80
C VAL A 269 -15.42 7.19 -8.67
N HIS A 270 -14.24 7.79 -8.81
CA HIS A 270 -13.97 8.90 -9.72
C HIS A 270 -12.60 8.75 -10.37
N ASP A 271 -12.46 9.28 -11.59
CA ASP A 271 -11.28 9.17 -12.44
C ASP A 271 -10.64 10.53 -12.66
N PHE A 272 -9.41 10.72 -12.20
CA PHE A 272 -8.59 11.90 -12.45
C PHE A 272 -7.54 11.60 -13.52
N GLN A 273 -7.58 12.35 -14.63
CA GLN A 273 -6.57 12.22 -15.70
C GLN A 273 -5.26 12.94 -15.34
N LEU A 274 -4.14 12.30 -15.61
CA LEU A 274 -2.79 12.83 -15.46
C LEU A 274 -2.32 13.35 -16.82
N THR A 275 -1.99 14.65 -16.91
CA THR A 275 -1.69 15.32 -18.18
C THR A 275 -0.26 15.87 -18.29
N GLU A 276 0.55 15.70 -17.21
CA GLU A 276 1.97 16.07 -17.28
C GLU A 276 2.75 15.09 -18.15
N PRO A 277 3.75 15.54 -18.88
CA PRO A 277 4.52 14.65 -19.75
C PRO A 277 5.31 13.63 -18.94
N GLU A 278 5.38 12.41 -19.47
CA GLU A 278 6.25 11.34 -18.99
C GLU A 278 7.73 11.70 -19.04
N ILE A 279 8.59 10.89 -18.43
CA ILE A 279 10.05 10.91 -18.61
C ILE A 279 10.39 9.79 -19.59
N ASP A 280 10.42 10.12 -20.88
CA ASP A 280 10.58 9.15 -21.96
C ASP A 280 11.98 8.54 -21.96
N SER A 281 12.07 7.24 -21.73
CA SER A 281 13.23 6.35 -21.86
C SER A 281 14.56 6.91 -21.30
N ALA A 282 14.51 7.68 -20.21
CA ALA A 282 15.64 8.39 -19.64
C ALA A 282 15.77 8.23 -18.11
N SER A 283 16.98 8.43 -17.60
CA SER A 283 17.16 8.76 -16.19
C SER A 283 17.07 10.27 -16.03
N GLU A 284 16.24 10.74 -15.09
CA GLU A 284 16.03 12.17 -14.86
C GLU A 284 15.61 12.44 -13.42
N LEU A 285 16.15 13.52 -12.86
CA LEU A 285 15.62 14.17 -11.68
C LEU A 285 14.81 15.39 -12.13
N ARG A 286 13.48 15.31 -12.03
CA ARG A 286 12.55 16.33 -12.47
C ARG A 286 11.84 16.96 -11.27
N ALA A 287 11.94 18.28 -11.12
CA ALA A 287 11.35 19.00 -9.99
C ALA A 287 9.82 19.11 -10.06
N ASN A 288 9.20 18.88 -11.22
CA ASN A 288 7.78 19.10 -11.45
C ASN A 288 7.09 17.86 -12.02
N GLY A 289 5.75 17.84 -11.99
CA GLY A 289 4.91 16.88 -12.67
C GLY A 289 4.51 15.66 -11.84
N ALA A 290 4.90 15.57 -10.57
CA ALA A 290 4.28 14.65 -9.64
C ALA A 290 2.87 15.14 -9.26
N TYR A 291 1.98 14.19 -8.99
CA TYR A 291 0.63 14.48 -8.55
C TYR A 291 0.43 14.03 -7.12
N ARG A 292 -0.50 14.71 -6.43
CA ARG A 292 -1.03 14.26 -5.16
C ARG A 292 -2.55 14.32 -5.18
N VAL A 293 -3.18 13.22 -4.82
CA VAL A 293 -4.61 13.15 -4.50
C VAL A 293 -4.76 13.43 -3.00
N ALA A 294 -5.67 14.32 -2.64
CA ALA A 294 -6.05 14.58 -1.25
C ALA A 294 -7.55 14.42 -1.05
N SER A 295 -7.95 13.88 0.10
CA SER A 295 -9.34 13.65 0.46
C SER A 295 -9.60 14.05 1.91
N ASP A 296 -10.83 14.43 2.22
CA ASP A 296 -11.31 14.72 3.58
C ASP A 296 -11.77 13.46 4.34
N LEU A 297 -11.94 12.33 3.62
CA LEU A 297 -12.21 11.00 4.18
C LEU A 297 -11.22 9.97 3.61
N PRO A 298 -10.92 8.86 4.32
CA PRO A 298 -10.11 7.78 3.78
C PRO A 298 -10.73 7.17 2.51
N ILE A 299 -9.96 7.19 1.43
CA ILE A 299 -10.29 6.62 0.12
C ILE A 299 -9.26 5.55 -0.26
N VAL A 300 -9.54 4.77 -1.28
CA VAL A 300 -8.55 3.96 -2.02
C VAL A 300 -8.17 4.68 -3.31
N ALA A 301 -6.97 4.41 -3.81
CA ALA A 301 -6.50 4.96 -5.08
C ALA A 301 -5.78 3.90 -5.92
N TYR A 302 -5.97 3.95 -7.23
CA TYR A 302 -5.36 3.07 -8.22
C TYR A 302 -4.86 3.91 -9.39
N GLN A 303 -3.61 3.68 -9.82
CA GLN A 303 -3.11 4.28 -11.05
C GLN A 303 -3.32 3.32 -12.22
N HIS A 304 -3.70 3.86 -13.36
CA HIS A 304 -3.78 3.15 -14.64
C HIS A 304 -2.96 3.91 -15.69
N ALA A 305 -2.08 3.24 -16.37
CA ALA A 305 -1.19 3.80 -17.37
C ALA A 305 -1.35 3.14 -18.77
N PRO A 306 -2.31 3.65 -19.59
CA PRO A 306 -3.44 4.52 -19.30
C PRO A 306 -4.69 3.75 -18.81
N ARG A 307 -5.77 4.46 -18.46
CA ARG A 307 -7.01 3.82 -17.99
C ARG A 307 -7.75 3.04 -19.06
N GLY A 308 -7.83 3.59 -20.27
CA GLY A 308 -8.56 2.99 -21.38
C GLY A 308 -7.76 1.86 -22.02
N ALA A 309 -8.43 0.79 -22.40
CA ALA A 309 -7.81 -0.31 -23.13
C ALA A 309 -7.23 0.20 -24.47
N GLN A 310 -5.92 0.25 -24.52
CA GLN A 310 -5.13 0.62 -25.69
C GLN A 310 -4.27 -0.58 -26.13
N LEU A 311 -3.17 -0.34 -26.81
CA LEU A 311 -2.24 -1.40 -27.18
C LEU A 311 -1.23 -1.71 -26.07
N THR A 312 -1.12 -0.84 -25.07
CA THR A 312 -0.21 -1.00 -23.93
C THR A 312 -0.81 -0.35 -22.68
N ASN A 313 -1.05 -1.15 -21.65
CA ASN A 313 -1.63 -0.71 -20.38
C ASN A 313 -1.13 -1.56 -19.22
N ASP A 314 -1.07 -0.96 -18.05
CA ASP A 314 -1.08 -1.69 -16.78
C ASP A 314 -1.78 -0.85 -15.71
N ALA A 315 -1.92 -1.41 -14.51
CA ALA A 315 -2.51 -0.70 -13.38
C ALA A 315 -1.86 -1.14 -12.06
N SER A 316 -1.85 -0.24 -11.11
CA SER A 316 -1.25 -0.45 -9.79
C SER A 316 -2.14 0.06 -8.67
N MET A 317 -2.17 -0.65 -7.56
CA MET A 317 -2.71 -0.13 -6.30
C MET A 317 -1.76 0.92 -5.73
N LEU A 318 -2.29 2.10 -5.38
CA LEU A 318 -1.52 3.13 -4.69
C LEU A 318 -1.61 2.97 -3.18
N LEU A 319 -0.47 3.20 -2.51
CA LEU A 319 -0.38 3.28 -1.05
C LEU A 319 -0.60 4.72 -0.60
N PRO A 320 -1.33 4.94 0.51
CA PRO A 320 -1.43 6.27 1.09
C PRO A 320 -0.06 6.76 1.59
N GLU A 321 0.13 8.08 1.59
CA GLU A 321 1.38 8.73 2.02
C GLU A 321 1.84 8.27 3.42
N SER A 322 0.88 8.04 4.34
CA SER A 322 1.14 7.53 5.69
C SER A 322 1.68 6.10 5.76
N ALA A 323 1.51 5.31 4.69
CA ALA A 323 1.99 3.93 4.60
C ALA A 323 3.29 3.79 3.80
N LEU A 324 3.84 4.89 3.29
CA LEU A 324 5.12 4.86 2.58
C LEU A 324 6.27 4.63 3.56
N ALA A 325 7.26 3.85 3.16
CA ALA A 325 8.41 3.49 3.98
C ALA A 325 9.74 3.82 3.26
N LYS A 326 10.83 3.21 3.70
CA LYS A 326 12.17 3.59 3.27
C LYS A 326 12.89 2.55 2.41
N ASN A 327 12.40 1.30 2.40
CA ASN A 327 13.13 0.16 1.83
C ASN A 327 12.26 -0.65 0.87
N TYR A 328 12.75 -0.80 -0.37
CA TYR A 328 12.00 -1.45 -1.46
C TYR A 328 12.90 -2.34 -2.30
N VAL A 329 12.30 -3.32 -2.98
CA VAL A 329 12.92 -4.09 -4.06
C VAL A 329 12.08 -3.90 -5.31
N ILE A 330 12.72 -3.58 -6.41
CA ILE A 330 12.06 -3.29 -7.69
C ILE A 330 11.68 -4.60 -8.40
N ALA A 331 10.41 -4.71 -8.75
CA ALA A 331 9.93 -5.61 -9.78
C ALA A 331 9.74 -4.79 -11.07
N SER A 332 10.43 -5.17 -12.12
CA SER A 332 10.38 -4.56 -13.44
C SER A 332 10.57 -5.66 -14.49
N ALA A 333 10.84 -5.32 -15.72
CA ALA A 333 11.23 -6.28 -16.75
C ALA A 333 12.06 -5.61 -17.85
N ARG A 334 12.89 -6.39 -18.53
CA ARG A 334 13.60 -5.89 -19.71
C ARG A 334 12.65 -5.71 -20.88
N GLU A 335 13.05 -4.88 -21.84
CA GLU A 335 12.30 -4.68 -23.09
C GLU A 335 12.05 -5.98 -23.87
N GLY A 336 10.96 -6.01 -24.62
CA GLY A 336 10.67 -7.07 -25.59
C GLY A 336 11.66 -7.09 -26.74
N THR A 337 11.90 -8.27 -27.34
CA THR A 337 12.94 -8.42 -28.37
C THR A 337 12.61 -7.75 -29.71
N LEU A 338 11.34 -7.56 -30.01
CA LEU A 338 10.89 -6.92 -31.26
C LEU A 338 10.67 -5.41 -31.14
N HIS A 339 10.36 -4.94 -29.94
CA HIS A 339 10.16 -3.53 -29.62
C HIS A 339 11.37 -3.03 -28.85
N LYS A 340 12.35 -2.50 -29.58
CA LYS A 340 13.61 -2.01 -29.01
C LYS A 340 13.50 -0.54 -28.67
N ASN A 341 14.40 -0.11 -27.79
CA ASN A 341 14.53 1.26 -27.30
C ASN A 341 13.50 1.66 -26.22
N HIS A 342 12.92 0.67 -25.54
CA HIS A 342 12.11 0.84 -24.34
C HIS A 342 12.87 0.27 -23.15
N ARG A 343 12.82 0.96 -22.03
CA ARG A 343 13.70 0.64 -20.89
C ARG A 343 12.95 0.03 -19.73
N SER A 344 13.64 -0.84 -19.01
CA SER A 344 13.34 -1.14 -17.61
C SER A 344 13.71 0.09 -16.78
N TYR A 345 12.82 0.55 -15.91
CA TYR A 345 13.04 1.73 -15.08
C TYR A 345 12.32 1.62 -13.73
N PHE A 346 12.66 2.51 -12.81
CA PHE A 346 11.88 2.75 -11.61
C PHE A 346 11.76 4.24 -11.34
N VAL A 347 10.69 4.61 -10.63
CA VAL A 347 10.39 6.00 -10.27
C VAL A 347 10.32 6.14 -8.75
N VAL A 348 10.83 7.24 -8.21
CA VAL A 348 10.78 7.59 -6.79
C VAL A 348 10.25 9.00 -6.60
N ILE A 349 9.32 9.19 -5.65
CA ILE A 349 8.82 10.48 -5.19
C ILE A 349 8.91 10.53 -3.66
N PRO A 350 9.71 11.45 -3.07
CA PRO A 350 9.81 11.58 -1.62
C PRO A 350 8.59 12.27 -0.99
N THR A 351 8.33 11.94 0.29
CA THR A 351 7.31 12.61 1.10
C THR A 351 7.77 13.93 1.72
N THR A 352 9.08 14.16 1.77
CA THR A 352 9.70 15.35 2.40
C THR A 352 10.91 15.83 1.61
N ASP A 353 11.21 17.12 1.76
CA ASP A 353 12.38 17.75 1.12
C ASP A 353 13.71 17.16 1.61
N ASP A 354 14.76 17.34 0.80
CA ASP A 354 16.14 16.92 1.09
C ASP A 354 16.22 15.44 1.48
N THR A 355 15.43 14.59 0.82
CA THR A 355 15.47 13.13 1.02
C THR A 355 16.63 12.53 0.23
N THR A 356 17.48 11.78 0.90
CA THR A 356 18.57 11.05 0.27
C THR A 356 18.08 9.69 -0.21
N VAL A 357 17.97 9.53 -1.52
CA VAL A 357 17.59 8.27 -2.17
C VAL A 357 18.84 7.54 -2.62
N THR A 358 18.95 6.25 -2.29
CA THR A 358 20.04 5.37 -2.71
C THR A 358 19.48 4.14 -3.43
N TRP A 359 20.23 3.62 -4.41
CA TRP A 359 19.85 2.38 -5.10
C TRP A 359 21.07 1.53 -5.43
N THR A 360 20.89 0.22 -5.40
CA THR A 360 21.91 -0.76 -5.81
C THR A 360 21.31 -1.64 -6.91
N PRO A 361 21.62 -1.37 -8.18
CA PRO A 361 21.03 -2.11 -9.29
C PRO A 361 21.80 -3.39 -9.61
N PRO A 362 21.13 -4.47 -10.08
CA PRO A 362 21.80 -5.70 -10.53
C PRO A 362 22.46 -5.55 -11.91
N VAL A 363 22.13 -4.50 -12.65
CA VAL A 363 22.63 -4.18 -14.00
C VAL A 363 23.02 -2.72 -14.09
N ASP A 364 23.74 -2.32 -15.14
CA ASP A 364 24.14 -0.93 -15.35
C ASP A 364 22.92 -0.02 -15.59
N THR A 365 22.86 1.11 -14.87
CA THR A 365 21.93 2.20 -15.15
C THR A 365 22.57 3.27 -16.03
N ILE A 366 21.75 4.06 -16.73
CA ILE A 366 22.21 5.16 -17.56
C ILE A 366 22.23 6.48 -16.77
N ALA A 367 23.17 7.37 -17.13
CA ALA A 367 23.13 8.75 -16.66
C ALA A 367 22.00 9.54 -17.34
N GLY A 368 21.54 10.59 -16.65
CA GLY A 368 20.61 11.57 -17.20
C GLY A 368 20.64 12.87 -16.40
N THR A 369 19.66 13.74 -16.62
CA THR A 369 19.59 15.03 -15.93
C THR A 369 19.50 14.86 -14.43
N GLY A 370 20.56 15.25 -13.70
CA GLY A 370 20.63 15.13 -12.23
C GLY A 370 20.79 13.69 -11.69
N VAL A 371 20.96 12.68 -12.56
CA VAL A 371 21.07 11.27 -12.19
C VAL A 371 22.39 10.68 -12.70
N PRO A 372 23.25 10.11 -11.84
CA PRO A 372 24.50 9.48 -12.28
C PRO A 372 24.24 8.10 -12.92
N ALA A 373 25.11 7.69 -13.85
CA ALA A 373 25.19 6.28 -14.24
C ALA A 373 25.76 5.45 -13.10
N VAL A 374 25.19 4.29 -12.85
CA VAL A 374 25.62 3.37 -11.79
C VAL A 374 25.92 2.00 -12.38
N LYS A 375 27.07 1.42 -12.03
CA LYS A 375 27.45 0.07 -12.44
C LYS A 375 26.73 -0.98 -11.60
N ALA A 376 26.46 -2.14 -12.19
CA ALA A 376 25.89 -3.30 -11.54
C ALA A 376 26.56 -3.57 -10.18
N GLY A 377 25.77 -3.71 -9.13
CA GLY A 377 26.22 -3.95 -7.76
C GLY A 377 26.86 -2.75 -7.05
N GLN A 378 26.99 -1.60 -7.71
CA GLN A 378 27.44 -0.35 -7.07
C GLN A 378 26.25 0.46 -6.58
N GLN A 379 26.48 1.34 -5.60
CA GLN A 379 25.44 2.21 -5.07
C GLN A 379 25.41 3.54 -5.81
N GLY A 380 24.22 3.92 -6.28
CA GLY A 380 23.88 5.27 -6.71
C GLY A 380 23.21 6.05 -5.58
N GLN A 381 23.33 7.37 -5.63
CA GLN A 381 22.72 8.26 -4.64
C GLN A 381 22.36 9.61 -5.26
N VAL A 382 21.16 10.15 -4.91
CA VAL A 382 20.70 11.49 -5.28
C VAL A 382 19.86 12.06 -4.13
N LYS A 383 19.94 13.38 -3.91
CA LYS A 383 19.03 14.12 -3.04
C LYS A 383 17.84 14.59 -3.85
N VAL A 384 16.64 14.37 -3.31
CA VAL A 384 15.36 14.61 -3.98
C VAL A 384 14.43 15.35 -3.02
N ASP A 385 13.82 16.43 -3.48
CA ASP A 385 12.84 17.18 -2.70
C ASP A 385 11.43 16.57 -2.81
N ARG A 386 10.56 16.91 -1.87
CA ARG A 386 9.15 16.49 -1.86
C ARG A 386 8.51 16.76 -3.22
N LEU A 387 7.78 15.77 -3.74
CA LEU A 387 7.08 15.85 -5.03
C LEU A 387 7.98 16.14 -6.26
N ALA A 388 9.31 16.08 -6.10
CA ALA A 388 10.19 15.90 -7.25
C ALA A 388 10.22 14.42 -7.64
N THR A 389 10.42 14.14 -8.92
CA THR A 389 10.44 12.80 -9.48
C THR A 389 11.86 12.39 -9.82
N LEU A 390 12.36 11.30 -9.24
CA LEU A 390 13.58 10.63 -9.67
C LEU A 390 13.20 9.42 -10.50
N GLN A 391 13.49 9.43 -11.80
CA GLN A 391 13.45 8.22 -12.65
C GLN A 391 14.85 7.71 -12.90
N VAL A 392 15.06 6.42 -12.69
CA VAL A 392 16.32 5.72 -13.00
C VAL A 392 16.04 4.62 -14.02
N ALA A 393 16.69 4.70 -15.16
CA ALA A 393 16.51 3.78 -16.28
C ALA A 393 17.75 2.91 -16.50
N ALA A 394 17.52 1.67 -16.95
CA ALA A 394 18.57 0.74 -17.35
C ALA A 394 19.16 1.07 -18.72
N ALA A 395 20.29 0.48 -19.07
CA ALA A 395 20.67 0.33 -20.46
C ALA A 395 19.62 -0.51 -21.20
N TYR A 396 19.59 -0.44 -22.53
CA TYR A 396 18.69 -1.30 -23.32
C TYR A 396 19.01 -2.78 -23.11
N THR A 397 18.01 -3.64 -23.23
CA THR A 397 18.11 -5.10 -23.16
C THR A 397 18.44 -5.70 -21.79
N VAL A 398 18.48 -4.89 -20.73
CA VAL A 398 18.73 -5.37 -19.37
C VAL A 398 17.59 -5.02 -18.42
N ASP A 399 17.51 -5.70 -17.28
CA ASP A 399 16.37 -5.73 -16.36
C ASP A 399 16.79 -5.20 -14.99
N LEU A 400 16.09 -4.17 -14.49
CA LEU A 400 16.31 -3.62 -13.15
C LEU A 400 15.64 -4.41 -12.02
N THR A 401 14.94 -5.51 -12.35
CA THR A 401 14.36 -6.40 -11.34
C THR A 401 15.39 -6.83 -10.30
N GLY A 402 15.08 -6.66 -9.03
CA GLY A 402 15.99 -6.93 -7.92
C GLY A 402 16.83 -5.72 -7.48
N THR A 403 16.66 -4.55 -8.11
CA THR A 403 17.27 -3.32 -7.59
C THR A 403 16.76 -3.06 -6.18
N TYR A 404 17.67 -2.90 -5.21
CA TYR A 404 17.33 -2.45 -3.88
C TYR A 404 17.36 -0.93 -3.82
N VAL A 405 16.24 -0.33 -3.42
CA VAL A 405 16.08 1.11 -3.24
C VAL A 405 15.86 1.42 -1.77
N SER A 406 16.60 2.39 -1.25
CA SER A 406 16.43 2.84 0.14
C SER A 406 16.52 4.37 0.24
N ALA A 407 15.92 4.94 1.29
CA ALA A 407 16.01 6.36 1.57
C ALA A 407 16.10 6.64 3.09
N ASP A 408 16.55 7.83 3.44
CA ASP A 408 16.58 8.28 4.84
C ASP A 408 15.18 8.70 5.36
N LYS A 409 14.24 8.98 4.45
CA LYS A 409 12.85 9.36 4.73
C LYS A 409 11.90 8.54 3.85
N PRO A 410 10.58 8.47 4.17
CA PRO A 410 9.63 7.70 3.38
C PRO A 410 9.55 8.17 1.93
N ILE A 411 9.41 7.21 1.00
CA ILE A 411 9.36 7.44 -0.45
C ILE A 411 8.25 6.60 -1.10
N TRP A 412 7.63 7.14 -2.14
CA TRP A 412 6.82 6.41 -3.10
C TRP A 412 7.71 5.81 -4.17
N VAL A 413 7.51 4.54 -4.51
CA VAL A 413 8.38 3.82 -5.46
C VAL A 413 7.54 2.98 -6.41
N VAL A 414 7.79 3.10 -7.72
CA VAL A 414 7.18 2.26 -8.77
C VAL A 414 8.28 1.57 -9.56
N GLY A 415 8.12 0.27 -9.78
CA GLY A 415 8.90 -0.49 -10.75
C GLY A 415 8.13 -0.63 -12.06
N ALA A 416 8.77 -0.42 -13.21
CA ALA A 416 8.09 -0.38 -14.49
C ALA A 416 8.98 -0.77 -15.68
N SER A 417 8.33 -1.06 -16.81
CA SER A 417 8.97 -1.20 -18.12
C SER A 417 8.03 -0.64 -19.17
N ALA A 418 8.54 0.21 -20.05
CA ALA A 418 7.72 0.86 -21.07
C ALA A 418 7.16 -0.14 -22.11
N CYS A 419 7.82 -1.27 -22.35
CA CYS A 419 7.35 -2.32 -23.29
C CYS A 419 8.09 -3.64 -23.03
N THR A 420 7.46 -4.58 -22.37
CA THR A 420 8.05 -5.90 -22.09
C THR A 420 7.21 -7.04 -22.66
N SER A 421 7.85 -8.18 -22.93
CA SER A 421 7.19 -9.44 -23.31
C SER A 421 7.40 -10.49 -22.23
N GLU A 422 6.36 -11.29 -21.93
CA GLU A 422 6.49 -12.43 -21.01
C GLU A 422 5.97 -13.72 -21.67
N PRO A 423 6.78 -14.75 -21.90
CA PRO A 423 8.22 -14.77 -21.65
C PRO A 423 8.99 -13.82 -22.57
N VAL A 424 10.15 -13.39 -22.10
CA VAL A 424 11.03 -12.53 -22.90
C VAL A 424 11.34 -13.22 -24.25
N GLY A 425 11.15 -12.47 -25.34
CA GLY A 425 11.37 -12.99 -26.70
C GLY A 425 10.08 -13.27 -27.45
N ASP A 426 8.93 -13.12 -26.81
CA ASP A 426 7.63 -13.16 -27.48
C ASP A 426 7.43 -11.95 -28.42
N HIS A 427 6.41 -12.05 -29.27
CA HIS A 427 6.18 -11.09 -30.36
C HIS A 427 5.34 -9.88 -29.96
N THR A 428 4.67 -9.93 -28.82
CA THR A 428 3.86 -8.83 -28.31
C THR A 428 4.45 -8.29 -27.01
N CYS A 429 4.32 -7.00 -26.78
CA CYS A 429 4.76 -6.38 -25.54
C CYS A 429 3.72 -5.44 -25.00
N ASP A 430 3.73 -5.25 -23.69
CA ASP A 430 2.91 -4.28 -22.98
C ASP A 430 3.77 -3.46 -22.01
N HIS A 431 3.26 -2.29 -21.65
CA HIS A 431 3.70 -1.55 -20.49
C HIS A 431 3.40 -2.36 -19.23
N ILE A 432 4.31 -2.33 -18.27
CA ILE A 432 4.06 -2.83 -16.93
C ILE A 432 4.43 -1.78 -15.90
N GLU A 433 3.61 -1.64 -14.86
CA GLU A 433 3.90 -0.80 -13.71
C GLU A 433 3.31 -1.41 -12.44
N GLU A 434 4.00 -1.22 -11.32
CA GLU A 434 3.47 -1.58 -10.00
C GLU A 434 4.11 -0.70 -8.94
N GLN A 435 3.31 -0.05 -8.09
CA GLN A 435 3.83 0.58 -6.90
C GLN A 435 4.37 -0.48 -5.96
N MET A 436 5.67 -0.43 -5.69
CA MET A 436 6.33 -1.43 -4.84
C MET A 436 5.82 -1.36 -3.41
N LEU A 437 5.47 -2.50 -2.85
CA LEU A 437 5.20 -2.63 -1.43
C LEU A 437 6.51 -2.53 -0.65
N PRO A 438 6.60 -1.66 0.37
CA PRO A 438 7.74 -1.66 1.30
C PRO A 438 8.00 -3.05 1.87
N ILE A 439 9.26 -3.39 2.08
CA ILE A 439 9.63 -4.70 2.67
C ILE A 439 8.99 -4.89 4.04
N ASP A 440 8.72 -3.82 4.76
CA ASP A 440 8.05 -3.80 6.07
C ASP A 440 6.69 -4.55 6.07
N PHE A 441 5.99 -4.58 4.93
CA PHE A 441 4.68 -5.20 4.78
C PHE A 441 4.71 -6.60 4.15
N TRP A 442 5.91 -7.10 3.81
CA TRP A 442 6.04 -8.43 3.23
C TRP A 442 5.76 -9.52 4.25
N GLY A 443 4.93 -10.50 3.86
CA GLY A 443 4.52 -11.61 4.72
C GLY A 443 5.32 -12.88 4.49
N LYS A 444 4.84 -13.96 5.10
CA LYS A 444 5.45 -15.29 5.07
C LYS A 444 4.58 -16.36 4.43
N THR A 445 3.33 -16.02 4.10
CA THR A 445 2.40 -16.94 3.44
C THR A 445 1.64 -16.23 2.33
N TYR A 446 1.68 -16.82 1.13
CA TYR A 446 0.97 -16.31 -0.05
C TYR A 446 0.22 -17.41 -0.76
N VAL A 447 -0.97 -17.09 -1.25
CA VAL A 447 -1.68 -17.92 -2.22
C VAL A 447 -1.31 -17.43 -3.62
N ALA A 448 -0.47 -18.18 -4.32
CA ALA A 448 -0.09 -17.91 -5.70
C ALA A 448 -1.25 -18.33 -6.62
N ALA A 449 -2.31 -17.52 -6.57
CA ALA A 449 -3.46 -17.64 -7.45
C ALA A 449 -3.10 -17.01 -8.78
N HIS A 450 -2.86 -17.83 -9.81
CA HIS A 450 -2.60 -17.27 -11.13
C HIS A 450 -3.83 -16.52 -11.65
N ALA A 451 -3.60 -15.47 -12.45
CA ALA A 451 -4.66 -14.69 -13.09
C ALA A 451 -5.63 -15.59 -13.89
N PRO A 452 -6.91 -15.17 -14.08
CA PRO A 452 -7.91 -15.96 -14.79
C PRO A 452 -7.40 -16.45 -16.14
N LYS A 453 -7.60 -17.73 -16.41
CA LYS A 453 -7.08 -18.41 -17.59
C LYS A 453 -7.64 -17.84 -18.89
N ARG A 454 -6.77 -17.57 -19.87
CA ARG A 454 -7.10 -17.03 -21.18
C ARG A 454 -7.04 -18.07 -22.32
N GLY A 455 -6.01 -18.95 -22.27
CA GLY A 455 -5.75 -19.96 -23.29
C GLY A 455 -4.93 -21.15 -22.79
N THR A 456 -3.73 -21.35 -23.32
CA THR A 456 -2.78 -22.41 -22.93
C THR A 456 -1.49 -21.86 -22.32
N GLU A 457 -1.51 -20.58 -21.97
CA GLU A 457 -0.39 -19.86 -21.39
C GLU A 457 0.12 -20.51 -20.10
N LYS A 458 1.39 -20.25 -19.80
CA LYS A 458 2.00 -20.49 -18.49
C LYS A 458 1.97 -19.21 -17.68
N TYR A 459 1.98 -19.36 -16.36
CA TYR A 459 2.03 -18.26 -15.42
C TYR A 459 3.46 -18.12 -14.90
N HIS A 460 3.96 -16.89 -14.87
CA HIS A 460 5.34 -16.56 -14.53
C HIS A 460 5.35 -15.80 -13.22
N TRP A 461 6.17 -16.26 -12.28
CA TRP A 461 6.31 -15.68 -10.96
C TRP A 461 7.75 -15.29 -10.74
N ARG A 462 7.99 -14.10 -10.24
CA ARG A 462 9.28 -13.69 -9.67
C ARG A 462 9.10 -13.59 -8.16
N VAL A 463 9.81 -14.43 -7.41
CA VAL A 463 9.70 -14.51 -5.95
C VAL A 463 10.94 -13.89 -5.33
N PHE A 464 10.78 -12.78 -4.62
CA PHE A 464 11.87 -11.98 -4.06
C PHE A 464 12.09 -12.31 -2.59
N GLY A 465 13.37 -12.36 -2.14
CA GLY A 465 13.73 -12.43 -0.72
C GLY A 465 13.68 -11.05 -0.07
N GLY A 466 12.99 -10.91 1.08
CA GLY A 466 12.95 -9.68 1.88
C GLY A 466 14.08 -9.60 2.92
N GLU A 467 14.66 -10.75 3.24
CA GLU A 467 15.76 -10.92 4.21
C GLU A 467 16.81 -11.87 3.63
N ASP A 468 18.00 -11.91 4.25
CA ASP A 468 19.05 -12.84 3.84
C ASP A 468 18.76 -14.26 4.33
N GLY A 469 18.80 -15.22 3.40
CA GLY A 469 18.67 -16.64 3.71
C GLY A 469 17.24 -17.15 3.87
N VAL A 470 16.23 -16.41 3.42
CA VAL A 470 14.82 -16.84 3.47
C VAL A 470 14.63 -18.14 2.71
N LYS A 471 14.16 -19.17 3.41
CA LYS A 471 13.85 -20.47 2.84
C LYS A 471 12.37 -20.56 2.52
N ILE A 472 12.04 -20.81 1.25
CA ILE A 472 10.69 -20.81 0.72
C ILE A 472 10.32 -22.22 0.21
N THR A 473 9.07 -22.62 0.48
CA THR A 473 8.47 -23.87 -0.02
C THR A 473 7.21 -23.58 -0.81
N THR A 474 6.88 -24.43 -1.77
CA THR A 474 5.65 -24.37 -2.57
C THR A 474 4.79 -25.61 -2.34
N THR A 475 3.47 -25.47 -2.29
CA THR A 475 2.51 -26.57 -2.12
C THR A 475 1.33 -26.43 -3.07
N PRO A 476 1.13 -27.33 -4.08
CA PRO A 476 2.05 -28.41 -4.43
C PRO A 476 3.44 -27.91 -4.86
N ASP A 477 4.43 -28.79 -4.81
CA ASP A 477 5.82 -28.44 -5.13
C ASP A 477 5.96 -28.02 -6.61
N GLN A 478 6.46 -26.79 -6.83
CA GLN A 478 6.69 -26.19 -8.14
C GLN A 478 8.18 -26.05 -8.48
N THR A 479 9.08 -26.41 -7.58
CA THR A 479 10.51 -26.04 -7.67
C THR A 479 11.46 -27.22 -7.47
N GLY A 480 10.95 -28.44 -7.23
CA GLY A 480 11.75 -29.62 -6.93
C GLY A 480 12.31 -29.61 -5.50
N GLY A 481 11.59 -28.94 -4.59
CA GLY A 481 11.93 -28.79 -3.18
C GLY A 481 12.11 -27.34 -2.72
N PRO A 482 12.41 -27.11 -1.45
CA PRO A 482 12.63 -25.77 -0.90
C PRO A 482 13.80 -25.04 -1.58
N PHE A 483 13.70 -23.73 -1.69
CA PHE A 483 14.79 -22.86 -2.17
C PHE A 483 15.06 -21.71 -1.20
N THR A 484 16.26 -21.14 -1.27
CA THR A 484 16.68 -20.05 -0.38
C THR A 484 17.02 -18.81 -1.20
N LEU A 485 16.60 -17.63 -0.72
CA LEU A 485 16.88 -16.34 -1.33
C LEU A 485 17.62 -15.44 -0.35
N MET A 486 18.52 -14.62 -0.89
CA MET A 486 19.11 -13.47 -0.23
C MET A 486 18.19 -12.24 -0.42
N LYS A 487 18.32 -11.24 0.42
CA LYS A 487 17.59 -9.97 0.29
C LYS A 487 17.77 -9.35 -1.12
N GLY A 488 16.67 -9.05 -1.79
CA GLY A 488 16.66 -8.50 -3.16
C GLY A 488 16.93 -9.51 -4.27
N ALA A 489 17.42 -10.72 -3.95
CA ALA A 489 17.50 -11.79 -4.95
C ALA A 489 16.12 -12.36 -5.26
N PHE A 490 15.93 -12.90 -6.46
CA PHE A 490 14.67 -13.51 -6.85
C PHE A 490 14.85 -14.85 -7.56
N LYS A 491 13.81 -15.67 -7.52
CA LYS A 491 13.69 -16.92 -8.29
C LYS A 491 12.48 -16.83 -9.21
N VAL A 492 12.67 -17.28 -10.46
CA VAL A 492 11.56 -17.43 -11.42
C VAL A 492 10.92 -18.81 -11.23
N ILE A 493 9.59 -18.84 -11.14
CA ILE A 493 8.77 -20.06 -11.18
C ILE A 493 7.80 -19.92 -12.36
N THR A 494 7.75 -20.94 -13.22
CA THR A 494 6.84 -21.00 -14.36
C THR A 494 5.98 -22.24 -14.24
N THR A 495 4.65 -22.08 -14.17
CA THR A 495 3.70 -23.16 -13.93
C THR A 495 2.36 -22.92 -14.61
N THR A 496 1.48 -23.92 -14.58
CA THR A 496 0.06 -23.79 -14.98
C THR A 496 -0.87 -23.97 -13.78
N GLU A 497 -0.31 -24.11 -12.57
CA GLU A 497 -1.04 -24.46 -11.36
C GLU A 497 -1.15 -23.29 -10.39
N HIS A 498 -2.22 -23.28 -9.61
CA HIS A 498 -2.28 -22.50 -8.38
C HIS A 498 -1.53 -23.24 -7.27
N PHE A 499 -0.85 -22.50 -6.40
CA PHE A 499 -0.11 -23.11 -5.29
C PHE A 499 0.01 -22.13 -4.12
N ILE A 500 0.42 -22.64 -2.96
CA ILE A 500 0.72 -21.84 -1.78
C ILE A 500 2.23 -21.72 -1.66
N MET A 501 2.72 -20.54 -1.33
CA MET A 501 4.11 -20.29 -0.94
C MET A 501 4.17 -20.01 0.55
N THR A 502 5.14 -20.65 1.24
CA THR A 502 5.43 -20.37 2.66
C THR A 502 6.92 -20.18 2.86
N GLY A 503 7.29 -19.15 3.61
CA GLY A 503 8.67 -18.84 3.97
C GLY A 503 8.89 -18.81 5.48
N ASP A 504 10.13 -19.02 5.92
CA ASP A 504 10.54 -18.82 7.31
C ASP A 504 10.86 -17.35 7.63
N GLY A 505 11.06 -16.51 6.61
CA GLY A 505 11.21 -15.06 6.66
C GLY A 505 10.34 -14.36 5.61
N ALA A 506 10.48 -13.03 5.50
CA ALA A 506 9.73 -12.22 4.55
C ALA A 506 10.14 -12.48 3.09
N PHE A 507 9.15 -12.60 2.20
CA PHE A 507 9.37 -12.69 0.77
C PHE A 507 8.18 -12.09 0.01
N MET A 508 8.33 -11.79 -1.29
CA MET A 508 7.28 -11.22 -2.13
C MET A 508 7.19 -11.96 -3.47
N PRO A 509 6.09 -12.65 -3.76
CA PRO A 509 5.80 -13.15 -5.09
C PRO A 509 5.14 -12.05 -5.93
N VAL A 510 5.63 -11.86 -7.15
CA VAL A 510 5.05 -10.99 -8.18
C VAL A 510 4.71 -11.86 -9.38
N GLN A 511 3.46 -11.80 -9.84
CA GLN A 511 3.04 -12.47 -11.07
C GLN A 511 3.26 -11.56 -12.26
N TYR A 512 3.75 -12.14 -13.35
CA TYR A 512 3.85 -11.54 -14.67
C TYR A 512 2.91 -12.29 -15.61
N LEU A 513 1.95 -11.59 -16.18
CA LEU A 513 0.99 -12.15 -17.12
C LEU A 513 1.69 -12.41 -18.46
N ALA A 514 1.35 -13.52 -19.09
CA ALA A 514 1.96 -13.90 -20.36
C ALA A 514 1.47 -13.02 -21.52
N SER A 515 2.35 -12.76 -22.48
CA SER A 515 2.02 -12.11 -23.76
C SER A 515 0.92 -12.88 -24.51
N GLN A 516 0.12 -12.16 -25.30
CA GLN A 516 -0.97 -12.72 -26.08
C GLN A 516 -0.53 -13.89 -26.95
N THR A 517 0.62 -13.75 -27.61
CA THR A 517 1.18 -14.74 -28.53
C THR A 517 1.90 -15.90 -27.81
N ALA A 518 2.10 -15.80 -26.51
CA ALA A 518 2.66 -16.87 -25.66
C ALA A 518 1.61 -17.93 -25.20
N GLY A 519 0.54 -18.09 -25.97
CA GLY A 519 -0.51 -19.05 -25.68
C GLY A 519 -1.74 -18.48 -24.97
N ALA A 520 -1.72 -17.20 -24.59
CA ALA A 520 -2.84 -16.54 -23.93
C ALA A 520 -4.03 -16.25 -24.89
N GLY A 521 -3.74 -15.89 -26.14
CA GLY A 521 -4.76 -15.62 -27.16
C GLY A 521 -5.51 -14.30 -26.99
N THR A 522 -5.43 -13.67 -25.83
CA THR A 522 -5.96 -12.35 -25.51
C THR A 522 -5.20 -11.76 -24.32
N GLY A 523 -5.21 -10.44 -24.16
CA GLY A 523 -4.41 -9.76 -23.14
C GLY A 523 -2.92 -9.79 -23.48
N ASP A 524 -2.11 -9.00 -22.79
CA ASP A 524 -0.66 -8.94 -22.94
C ASP A 524 0.00 -8.85 -21.55
N PRO A 525 1.33 -8.68 -21.41
CA PRO A 525 1.96 -8.56 -20.11
C PRO A 525 1.33 -7.52 -19.19
N SER A 526 1.25 -7.84 -17.93
CA SER A 526 0.87 -6.99 -16.80
C SER A 526 1.55 -7.58 -15.57
N THR A 527 1.74 -6.80 -14.52
CA THR A 527 2.35 -7.28 -13.28
C THR A 527 1.44 -7.07 -12.09
N VAL A 528 1.51 -7.99 -11.12
CA VAL A 528 0.79 -7.83 -9.86
C VAL A 528 1.56 -8.44 -8.70
N GLN A 529 1.77 -7.64 -7.64
CA GLN A 529 2.29 -8.11 -6.36
C GLN A 529 1.19 -8.85 -5.59
N MET A 530 1.52 -10.00 -5.02
CA MET A 530 0.55 -10.78 -4.27
C MET A 530 0.38 -10.22 -2.86
N ILE A 531 -0.83 -10.32 -2.34
CA ILE A 531 -1.14 -9.93 -0.96
C ILE A 531 -0.85 -11.12 -0.04
N PRO A 532 -0.01 -10.96 1.00
CA PRO A 532 0.17 -12.01 2.00
C PRO A 532 -1.11 -12.23 2.79
N VAL A 533 -1.35 -13.45 3.25
CA VAL A 533 -2.61 -13.81 3.93
C VAL A 533 -2.82 -13.04 5.24
N GLU A 534 -1.75 -12.56 5.83
CA GLU A 534 -1.72 -11.73 7.04
C GLU A 534 -2.35 -10.34 6.82
N GLN A 535 -2.38 -9.87 5.56
CA GLN A 535 -2.83 -8.53 5.16
C GLN A 535 -4.26 -8.49 4.58
N PHE A 536 -5.00 -9.59 4.60
CA PHE A 536 -6.36 -9.67 4.04
C PHE A 536 -7.33 -8.72 4.77
N LEU A 537 -8.26 -8.12 4.01
CA LEU A 537 -9.31 -7.23 4.49
C LEU A 537 -10.69 -7.91 4.43
N THR A 538 -11.70 -7.28 5.01
CA THR A 538 -13.10 -7.74 4.96
C THR A 538 -13.96 -6.96 3.97
N ARG A 539 -13.45 -5.81 3.46
CA ARG A 539 -14.18 -4.95 2.52
C ARG A 539 -13.22 -4.24 1.56
N TYR A 540 -13.61 -4.18 0.30
CA TYR A 540 -12.88 -3.54 -0.79
C TYR A 540 -13.81 -2.66 -1.61
N VAL A 541 -13.33 -1.48 -2.04
CA VAL A 541 -13.90 -0.67 -3.12
C VAL A 541 -12.86 -0.58 -4.22
N PHE A 542 -13.22 -0.88 -5.44
CA PHE A 542 -12.29 -0.99 -6.56
C PHE A 542 -12.99 -0.64 -7.89
N ALA A 543 -12.23 -0.47 -8.96
CA ALA A 543 -12.78 -0.15 -10.28
C ALA A 543 -12.05 -0.90 -11.39
N THR A 544 -12.72 -1.14 -12.50
CA THR A 544 -12.11 -1.70 -13.71
C THR A 544 -11.42 -0.61 -14.54
N GLY A 545 -10.52 -1.00 -15.44
CA GLY A 545 -10.15 -0.20 -16.61
C GLY A 545 -11.36 -0.01 -17.55
N LEU A 546 -11.22 0.85 -18.55
CA LEU A 546 -12.25 1.12 -19.56
C LEU A 546 -11.99 0.38 -20.87
N GLY A 547 -13.06 -0.17 -21.47
CA GLY A 547 -13.01 -0.80 -22.79
C GLY A 547 -12.39 -2.20 -22.82
N TYR A 548 -12.22 -2.84 -21.67
CA TYR A 548 -11.79 -4.24 -21.58
C TYR A 548 -12.95 -5.18 -21.87
N THR A 549 -12.71 -6.19 -22.70
CA THR A 549 -13.76 -7.15 -23.10
C THR A 549 -14.12 -8.13 -22.00
N LYS A 550 -13.21 -8.33 -21.03
CA LYS A 550 -13.42 -9.18 -19.87
C LYS A 550 -12.79 -8.54 -18.65
N ASN A 551 -13.56 -8.36 -17.61
CA ASN A 551 -13.12 -7.92 -16.31
C ASN A 551 -13.43 -8.99 -15.27
N TYR A 552 -12.49 -9.22 -14.37
CA TYR A 552 -12.59 -10.18 -13.28
C TYR A 552 -12.17 -9.52 -11.97
N VAL A 553 -12.83 -9.94 -10.91
CA VAL A 553 -12.25 -9.87 -9.57
C VAL A 553 -11.96 -11.30 -9.12
N GLN A 554 -10.70 -11.61 -8.87
CA GLN A 554 -10.29 -12.89 -8.30
C GLN A 554 -10.39 -12.80 -6.79
N ILE A 555 -11.18 -13.68 -6.18
CA ILE A 555 -11.43 -13.74 -4.73
C ILE A 555 -10.60 -14.86 -4.14
N ILE A 556 -9.78 -14.56 -3.12
CA ILE A 556 -8.95 -15.53 -2.40
C ILE A 556 -9.36 -15.50 -0.93
N ARG A 557 -9.86 -16.61 -0.40
CA ARG A 557 -10.26 -16.73 1.00
C ARG A 557 -9.81 -18.05 1.64
N LYS A 558 -9.94 -18.16 2.95
CA LYS A 558 -9.77 -19.43 3.65
C LYS A 558 -10.81 -20.44 3.17
N ALA A 559 -10.42 -21.69 2.93
CA ALA A 559 -11.31 -22.73 2.42
C ALA A 559 -12.49 -22.97 3.38
N GLY A 560 -13.72 -22.87 2.85
CA GLY A 560 -14.95 -22.95 3.65
C GLY A 560 -15.19 -21.76 4.57
N GLY A 561 -14.55 -20.61 4.32
CA GLY A 561 -14.74 -19.36 5.06
C GLY A 561 -16.09 -18.72 4.81
N ALA A 562 -16.33 -17.55 5.45
CA ALA A 562 -17.57 -16.80 5.30
C ALA A 562 -17.85 -16.45 3.83
N GLU A 563 -19.12 -16.29 3.51
CA GLU A 563 -19.57 -15.87 2.18
C GLU A 563 -18.93 -14.53 1.78
N VAL A 564 -18.50 -14.42 0.53
CA VAL A 564 -18.06 -13.16 -0.07
C VAL A 564 -19.11 -12.71 -1.05
N THR A 565 -19.46 -11.44 -1.02
CA THR A 565 -20.32 -10.80 -2.00
C THR A 565 -19.55 -9.78 -2.83
N VAL A 566 -19.91 -9.64 -4.09
CA VAL A 566 -19.48 -8.55 -4.97
C VAL A 566 -20.73 -7.84 -5.46
N ASP A 567 -20.88 -6.55 -5.16
CA ASP A 567 -22.08 -5.75 -5.43
C ASP A 567 -23.36 -6.39 -4.88
N GLY A 568 -23.27 -7.03 -3.71
CA GLY A 568 -24.36 -7.78 -3.09
C GLY A 568 -24.63 -9.16 -3.70
N ALA A 569 -23.99 -9.54 -4.80
CA ALA A 569 -24.10 -10.87 -5.38
C ALA A 569 -23.12 -11.85 -4.75
N LYS A 570 -23.62 -13.03 -4.35
CA LYS A 570 -22.80 -14.09 -3.74
C LYS A 570 -21.81 -14.69 -4.73
N VAL A 571 -20.53 -14.68 -4.38
CA VAL A 571 -19.48 -15.31 -5.18
C VAL A 571 -19.54 -16.82 -5.05
N GLY A 572 -19.49 -17.51 -6.17
CA GLY A 572 -19.46 -18.97 -6.27
C GLY A 572 -18.31 -19.47 -7.15
N GLY A 573 -18.26 -20.78 -7.37
CA GLY A 573 -17.28 -21.39 -8.28
C GLY A 573 -15.87 -21.51 -7.70
N TYR A 574 -15.75 -21.59 -6.37
CA TYR A 574 -14.47 -21.69 -5.69
C TYR A 574 -13.71 -22.97 -6.04
N VAL A 575 -12.42 -22.82 -6.34
CA VAL A 575 -11.44 -23.89 -6.52
C VAL A 575 -10.53 -23.95 -5.30
N LYS A 576 -10.39 -25.12 -4.70
CA LYS A 576 -9.59 -25.31 -3.49
C LYS A 576 -8.09 -25.37 -3.79
N ILE A 577 -7.30 -24.63 -3.00
CA ILE A 577 -5.83 -24.61 -3.02
C ILE A 577 -5.34 -24.82 -1.58
N GLY A 578 -5.14 -26.06 -1.17
CA GLY A 578 -4.73 -26.38 0.21
C GLY A 578 -5.71 -25.88 1.27
N ALA A 579 -5.26 -24.96 2.13
CA ALA A 579 -6.07 -24.33 3.17
C ALA A 579 -6.90 -23.13 2.68
N TYR A 580 -6.75 -22.75 1.43
CA TYR A 580 -7.45 -21.61 0.79
C TYR A 580 -8.28 -22.08 -0.39
N GLU A 581 -9.08 -21.18 -0.90
CA GLU A 581 -9.85 -21.39 -2.13
C GLU A 581 -9.94 -20.06 -2.87
N LEU A 582 -10.06 -20.14 -4.19
CA LEU A 582 -10.16 -18.98 -5.05
C LEU A 582 -11.36 -19.08 -5.99
N ALA A 583 -11.91 -17.93 -6.40
CA ALA A 583 -12.90 -17.83 -7.45
C ALA A 583 -12.55 -16.70 -8.41
N ASP A 584 -12.62 -16.96 -9.71
CA ASP A 584 -12.52 -15.95 -10.76
C ASP A 584 -13.95 -15.45 -11.05
N TRP A 585 -14.29 -14.28 -10.51
CA TRP A 585 -15.64 -13.71 -10.62
C TRP A 585 -15.69 -12.64 -11.71
N VAL A 586 -16.54 -12.84 -12.71
CA VAL A 586 -16.73 -11.88 -13.80
C VAL A 586 -17.52 -10.68 -13.29
N ILE A 587 -17.06 -9.48 -13.61
CA ILE A 587 -17.67 -8.20 -13.24
C ILE A 587 -17.92 -7.33 -14.48
N ALA A 588 -18.84 -6.38 -14.38
CA ALA A 588 -19.05 -5.35 -15.39
C ALA A 588 -17.91 -4.32 -15.39
N GLU A 589 -17.89 -3.42 -16.34
CA GLU A 589 -17.05 -2.23 -16.30
C GLU A 589 -17.63 -1.23 -15.29
N GLY A 590 -16.76 -0.66 -14.42
CA GLY A 590 -17.16 0.37 -13.46
C GLY A 590 -16.54 0.19 -12.08
N GLY A 591 -17.19 0.82 -11.09
CA GLY A 591 -16.85 0.71 -9.67
C GLY A 591 -17.59 -0.44 -9.01
N HIS A 592 -16.94 -1.12 -8.07
CA HIS A 592 -17.44 -2.33 -7.40
C HIS A 592 -17.12 -2.32 -5.90
N VAL A 593 -17.91 -3.07 -5.14
CA VAL A 593 -17.70 -3.32 -3.72
C VAL A 593 -17.68 -4.83 -3.45
N ALA A 594 -16.64 -5.32 -2.81
CA ALA A 594 -16.55 -6.70 -2.34
C ALA A 594 -16.52 -6.75 -0.80
N GLU A 595 -17.30 -7.65 -0.17
CA GLU A 595 -17.48 -7.70 1.28
C GLU A 595 -17.61 -9.13 1.80
N SER A 596 -17.15 -9.35 3.04
CA SER A 596 -17.31 -10.61 3.79
C SER A 596 -17.15 -10.37 5.28
N ASP A 597 -17.76 -11.23 6.10
CA ASP A 597 -17.56 -11.25 7.56
C ASP A 597 -16.18 -11.79 7.99
N GLN A 598 -15.41 -12.36 7.06
CA GLN A 598 -14.05 -12.85 7.31
C GLN A 598 -13.06 -12.27 6.30
N PRO A 599 -11.78 -12.10 6.69
CA PRO A 599 -10.76 -11.58 5.80
C PRO A 599 -10.58 -12.44 4.53
N PHE A 600 -10.46 -11.77 3.40
CA PHE A 600 -10.17 -12.33 2.08
C PHE A 600 -9.29 -11.35 1.29
N ALA A 601 -8.75 -11.76 0.16
CA ALA A 601 -8.06 -10.86 -0.76
C ALA A 601 -8.77 -10.79 -2.09
N ILE A 602 -8.55 -9.69 -2.80
CA ILE A 602 -8.97 -9.54 -4.19
C ILE A 602 -7.80 -9.14 -5.08
N ILE A 603 -7.83 -9.63 -6.32
CA ILE A 603 -7.00 -9.15 -7.42
C ILE A 603 -7.93 -8.81 -8.57
N ASN A 604 -7.82 -7.58 -9.07
CA ASN A 604 -8.54 -7.14 -10.25
C ASN A 604 -7.75 -7.46 -11.49
N VAL A 605 -8.41 -7.95 -12.53
CA VAL A 605 -7.77 -8.32 -13.78
C VAL A 605 -8.69 -8.00 -14.95
N GLY A 606 -8.16 -7.30 -15.95
CA GLY A 606 -8.86 -7.04 -17.21
C GLY A 606 -8.10 -7.54 -18.40
N TYR A 607 -8.83 -8.07 -19.39
CA TYR A 607 -8.29 -8.56 -20.64
C TYR A 607 -9.05 -8.00 -21.85
N THR A 608 -8.29 -7.56 -22.84
CA THR A 608 -8.78 -7.34 -24.20
C THR A 608 -7.66 -7.66 -25.21
N ASN A 609 -7.87 -7.40 -26.49
CA ASN A 609 -6.87 -7.72 -27.50
C ASN A 609 -5.61 -6.86 -27.31
N PHE A 610 -4.46 -7.50 -27.15
CA PHE A 610 -3.13 -6.91 -26.97
C PHE A 610 -2.95 -6.05 -25.72
N THR A 611 -3.79 -6.17 -24.69
CA THR A 611 -3.52 -5.49 -23.43
C THR A 611 -4.25 -6.12 -22.25
N SER A 612 -3.65 -5.99 -21.07
CA SER A 612 -4.21 -6.41 -19.79
C SER A 612 -3.98 -5.32 -18.75
N TYR A 613 -4.65 -5.45 -17.62
CA TYR A 613 -4.24 -4.87 -16.35
C TYR A 613 -4.43 -5.89 -15.24
N ALA A 614 -3.62 -5.77 -14.18
CA ALA A 614 -3.84 -6.52 -12.95
C ALA A 614 -3.33 -5.70 -11.76
N TYR A 615 -4.09 -5.66 -10.66
CA TYR A 615 -3.65 -5.01 -9.42
C TYR A 615 -4.35 -5.58 -8.20
N PRO A 616 -3.71 -5.58 -7.00
CA PRO A 616 -4.35 -5.99 -5.76
C PRO A 616 -5.36 -4.93 -5.30
N GLY A 617 -6.54 -5.34 -4.82
CA GLY A 617 -7.61 -4.40 -4.49
C GLY A 617 -7.45 -3.67 -3.16
N GLY A 618 -6.50 -4.07 -2.32
CA GLY A 618 -6.25 -3.45 -1.02
C GLY A 618 -5.61 -4.40 -0.02
N MET A 619 -5.10 -3.86 1.10
CA MET A 619 -4.48 -4.64 2.17
C MET A 619 -4.41 -3.84 3.49
N LYS A 620 -4.13 -4.53 4.62
CA LYS A 620 -4.05 -3.93 5.95
C LYS A 620 -2.83 -3.02 6.13
N LEU A 621 -1.70 -3.31 5.55
CA LEU A 621 -0.43 -2.64 5.78
C LEU A 621 0.09 -2.72 7.23
N ASP A 622 -0.25 -3.81 7.93
CA ASP A 622 0.39 -4.12 9.21
C ASP A 622 1.89 -4.35 8.99
N VAL A 623 2.73 -3.77 9.85
CA VAL A 623 4.18 -3.99 9.80
C VAL A 623 4.48 -5.43 10.25
N ILE A 624 4.83 -6.30 9.29
CA ILE A 624 5.14 -7.71 9.54
C ILE A 624 6.65 -7.90 9.69
N THR A 625 7.44 -7.18 8.89
CA THR A 625 8.89 -7.31 8.79
C THR A 625 9.57 -5.95 8.94
N PRO A 626 9.70 -5.40 10.17
CA PRO A 626 10.36 -4.11 10.40
C PRO A 626 11.78 -4.09 9.85
N GLN A 627 12.16 -2.99 9.14
CA GLN A 627 13.47 -2.82 8.50
C GLN A 627 14.38 -1.88 9.28
#